data_3bcfe5131999a3a5d7ac1dced149e6a4
#
_entry.id   3bcfe5131999a3a5d7ac1dced149e6a4
#
_cell.length_a   1.000
_cell.length_b   1.000
_cell.length_c   1.000
_cell.angle_alpha   90.00
_cell.angle_beta   90.00
_cell.angle_gamma   90.00
#
_symmetry.space_group_name_H-M   'P 1'
#
loop_
_entity.id
_entity.type
_entity.pdbx_description
1 polymer ?
#
loop_
_entity_poly.entity_id
_entity_poly.type
_entity_poly.pdbx_seq_one_letter_code
_entity_poly.pdbx_strand_id
1 'polypeptide(L)'
;SLLFDGDKVYFVSTTSDEQGAGIFLCEVNPFTGEKLTESVCINRGCGGRYPEGPHLYKWFGKYYLMLAEGGTEYGHMETMQRADSPYGPYEPCPHNPILSHKEDMREEIYCTGHADIMEDHNGNWWLVCLAVRTCSDENRRVLLHNLGRETFLTPVVWTEAGWPVVGNHGLISTVMDGPLPGGEVQPVNRNFHDNFSDGKFKLQYNFLRNPEMKNYKLYPE
;
A
#
# COMPACT_ATOMS: atom_id res chain seq x y z
N SER A 1 -4.19 0.45 -9.39
CA SER A 1 -2.80 0.33 -9.87
C SER A 1 -2.76 -0.08 -11.35
N LEU A 2 -1.56 -0.10 -11.93
CA LEU A 2 -1.27 -0.59 -13.27
C LEU A 2 -0.34 -1.79 -13.19
N LEU A 3 -0.63 -2.83 -13.98
CA LEU A 3 0.29 -3.94 -14.23
C LEU A 3 0.70 -3.94 -15.71
N PHE A 4 2.00 -3.86 -15.96
CA PHE A 4 2.58 -4.03 -17.29
C PHE A 4 2.96 -5.50 -17.49
N ASP A 5 2.37 -6.14 -18.50
CA ASP A 5 2.58 -7.55 -18.80
C ASP A 5 2.72 -7.77 -20.31
N GLY A 6 3.96 -7.78 -20.79
CA GLY A 6 4.29 -7.80 -22.19
C GLY A 6 3.81 -6.55 -22.91
N ASP A 7 2.95 -6.72 -23.90
CA ASP A 7 2.32 -5.64 -24.67
C ASP A 7 0.99 -5.14 -24.09
N LYS A 8 0.55 -5.72 -22.97
CA LYS A 8 -0.68 -5.36 -22.29
C LYS A 8 -0.42 -4.54 -21.04
N VAL A 9 -1.32 -3.61 -20.77
CA VAL A 9 -1.34 -2.86 -19.52
C VAL A 9 -2.73 -3.00 -18.89
N TYR A 10 -2.76 -3.60 -17.72
CA TYR A 10 -3.97 -3.81 -16.94
C TYR A 10 -4.14 -2.69 -15.93
N PHE A 11 -5.32 -2.10 -15.89
CA PHE A 11 -5.73 -1.16 -14.85
C PHE A 11 -6.69 -1.85 -13.90
N VAL A 12 -6.30 -1.91 -12.63
CA VAL A 12 -7.14 -2.47 -11.56
C VAL A 12 -7.56 -1.36 -10.61
N SER A 13 -8.84 -1.34 -10.25
CA SER A 13 -9.43 -0.31 -9.40
C SER A 13 -10.61 -0.85 -8.59
N THR A 14 -10.96 -0.11 -7.54
CA THR A 14 -12.19 -0.33 -6.79
C THR A 14 -13.32 0.48 -7.42
N THR A 15 -14.44 -0.17 -7.66
CA THR A 15 -15.70 0.46 -8.08
C THR A 15 -16.88 -0.42 -7.65
N SER A 16 -18.07 -0.16 -8.15
CA SER A 16 -19.27 -0.93 -7.84
C SER A 16 -20.09 -1.22 -9.09
N ASP A 17 -20.81 -2.31 -9.05
CA ASP A 17 -21.88 -2.67 -9.97
C ASP A 17 -23.19 -2.93 -9.21
N GLU A 18 -24.17 -3.56 -9.88
CA GLU A 18 -25.46 -3.91 -9.28
C GLU A 18 -25.34 -4.87 -8.08
N GLN A 19 -24.23 -5.62 -7.98
CA GLN A 19 -23.94 -6.55 -6.88
C GLN A 19 -23.17 -5.87 -5.72
N GLY A 20 -22.80 -4.60 -5.86
CA GLY A 20 -22.08 -3.82 -4.86
C GLY A 20 -20.61 -3.53 -5.21
N ALA A 21 -19.86 -3.14 -4.20
CA ALA A 21 -18.44 -2.82 -4.37
C ALA A 21 -17.61 -4.04 -4.74
N GLY A 22 -16.57 -3.83 -5.54
CA GLY A 22 -15.65 -4.88 -5.98
C GLY A 22 -14.41 -4.32 -6.65
N ILE A 23 -13.54 -5.22 -7.02
CA ILE A 23 -12.29 -4.95 -7.73
C ILE A 23 -12.52 -5.23 -9.20
N PHE A 24 -12.24 -4.26 -10.03
CA PHE A 24 -12.49 -4.31 -11.46
C PHE A 24 -11.19 -4.16 -12.24
N LEU A 25 -11.10 -4.88 -13.33
CA LEU A 25 -9.95 -4.91 -14.23
C LEU A 25 -10.38 -4.57 -15.65
N CYS A 26 -9.56 -3.77 -16.34
CA CYS A 26 -9.62 -3.59 -17.79
C CYS A 26 -8.21 -3.40 -18.35
N GLU A 27 -8.07 -3.57 -19.67
CA GLU A 27 -6.86 -3.17 -20.39
C GLU A 27 -6.95 -1.69 -20.74
N VAL A 28 -5.81 -0.98 -20.65
CA VAL A 28 -5.75 0.45 -20.95
C VAL A 28 -4.55 0.76 -21.83
N ASN A 29 -4.66 1.82 -22.60
CA ASN A 29 -3.51 2.45 -23.25
C ASN A 29 -2.80 3.34 -22.20
N PRO A 30 -1.55 3.02 -21.80
CA PRO A 30 -0.87 3.75 -20.73
C PRO A 30 -0.48 5.18 -21.11
N PHE A 31 -0.44 5.51 -22.42
CA PHE A 31 -0.06 6.83 -22.91
C PHE A 31 -1.25 7.79 -23.05
N THR A 32 -2.42 7.24 -23.36
CA THR A 32 -3.64 8.05 -23.58
C THR A 32 -4.64 7.93 -22.43
N GLY A 33 -4.54 6.88 -21.60
CA GLY A 33 -5.52 6.54 -20.57
C GLY A 33 -6.80 5.94 -21.14
N GLU A 34 -6.86 5.65 -22.44
CA GLU A 34 -8.02 5.05 -23.09
C GLU A 34 -8.23 3.64 -22.60
N LYS A 35 -9.47 3.30 -22.24
CA LYS A 35 -9.91 1.96 -21.88
C LYS A 35 -10.05 1.12 -23.16
N LEU A 36 -9.29 0.03 -23.26
CA LEU A 36 -9.25 -0.84 -24.43
C LEU A 36 -10.23 -2.02 -24.35
N THR A 37 -10.60 -2.41 -23.13
CA THR A 37 -11.59 -3.50 -22.89
C THR A 37 -12.63 -3.05 -21.88
N GLU A 38 -13.76 -3.77 -21.84
CA GLU A 38 -14.74 -3.54 -20.77
C GLU A 38 -14.15 -3.89 -19.39
N SER A 39 -14.60 -3.16 -18.37
CA SER A 39 -14.21 -3.42 -16.99
C SER A 39 -14.96 -4.63 -16.45
N VAL A 40 -14.23 -5.61 -15.97
CA VAL A 40 -14.76 -6.87 -15.43
C VAL A 40 -14.50 -6.92 -13.93
N CYS A 41 -15.52 -7.26 -13.14
CA CYS A 41 -15.32 -7.52 -11.72
C CYS A 41 -14.54 -8.83 -11.56
N ILE A 42 -13.32 -8.74 -11.01
CA ILE A 42 -12.42 -9.88 -10.82
C ILE A 42 -12.43 -10.41 -9.40
N ASN A 43 -12.87 -9.60 -8.43
CA ASN A 43 -12.85 -9.98 -7.03
C ASN A 43 -13.77 -9.08 -6.19
N ARG A 44 -14.18 -9.57 -4.99
CA ARG A 44 -14.97 -8.82 -4.01
C ARG A 44 -14.40 -8.90 -2.60
N GLY A 45 -13.09 -9.17 -2.48
CA GLY A 45 -12.38 -9.28 -1.20
C GLY A 45 -12.29 -10.71 -0.67
N CYS A 46 -11.61 -10.82 0.46
CA CYS A 46 -11.39 -12.08 1.18
C CYS A 46 -12.27 -12.19 2.46
N GLY A 47 -13.33 -11.40 2.54
CA GLY A 47 -14.28 -11.42 3.67
C GLY A 47 -14.15 -10.22 4.61
N GLY A 48 -13.22 -9.33 4.39
CA GLY A 48 -13.19 -8.03 5.06
C GLY A 48 -14.19 -7.06 4.46
N ARG A 49 -14.46 -5.98 5.21
CA ARG A 49 -15.29 -4.88 4.71
C ARG A 49 -14.48 -4.00 3.75
N TYR A 50 -15.15 -3.43 2.77
CA TYR A 50 -14.59 -2.39 1.89
C TYR A 50 -13.28 -2.79 1.21
N PRO A 51 -13.26 -3.84 0.35
CA PRO A 51 -12.06 -4.18 -0.41
C PRO A 51 -11.68 -3.00 -1.31
N GLU A 52 -10.45 -2.51 -1.14
CA GLU A 52 -9.95 -1.32 -1.82
C GLU A 52 -8.43 -1.38 -2.04
N GLY A 53 -7.87 -0.31 -2.64
CA GLY A 53 -6.43 -0.19 -2.84
C GLY A 53 -5.81 -1.36 -3.61
N PRO A 54 -6.43 -1.86 -4.71
CA PRO A 54 -5.93 -3.06 -5.35
C PRO A 54 -4.58 -2.85 -6.01
N HIS A 55 -3.66 -3.78 -5.73
CA HIS A 55 -2.43 -3.96 -6.48
C HIS A 55 -2.45 -5.31 -7.17
N LEU A 56 -2.19 -5.31 -8.48
CA LEU A 56 -2.04 -6.52 -9.28
C LEU A 56 -0.59 -6.66 -9.71
N TYR A 57 0.00 -7.82 -9.42
CA TYR A 57 1.38 -8.13 -9.74
C TYR A 57 1.46 -9.41 -10.55
N LYS A 58 2.58 -9.60 -11.24
CA LYS A 58 2.91 -10.86 -11.90
C LYS A 58 4.26 -11.36 -11.39
N TRP A 59 4.23 -12.35 -10.50
CA TRP A 59 5.40 -12.97 -9.90
C TRP A 59 5.34 -14.49 -10.01
N PHE A 60 6.47 -15.12 -10.17
CA PHE A 60 6.59 -16.59 -10.20
C PHE A 60 5.62 -17.27 -11.16
N GLY A 61 5.32 -16.61 -12.29
CA GLY A 61 4.41 -17.13 -13.31
C GLY A 61 2.92 -17.03 -12.96
N LYS A 62 2.56 -16.38 -11.85
CA LYS A 62 1.17 -16.18 -11.43
C LYS A 62 0.84 -14.69 -11.24
N TYR A 63 -0.44 -14.38 -11.27
CA TYR A 63 -0.97 -13.06 -10.95
C TYR A 63 -1.37 -13.00 -9.48
N TYR A 64 -0.84 -12.03 -8.76
CA TYR A 64 -1.14 -11.80 -7.36
C TYR A 64 -1.98 -10.53 -7.22
N LEU A 65 -3.12 -10.66 -6.57
CA LEU A 65 -4.00 -9.54 -6.25
C LEU A 65 -3.92 -9.28 -4.75
N MET A 66 -3.45 -8.10 -4.40
CA MET A 66 -3.37 -7.62 -3.03
C MET A 66 -4.42 -6.55 -2.79
N LEU A 67 -5.10 -6.61 -1.63
CA LEU A 67 -6.21 -5.75 -1.29
C LEU A 67 -6.11 -5.26 0.15
N ALA A 68 -6.39 -3.98 0.36
CA ALA A 68 -6.74 -3.47 1.66
C ALA A 68 -8.19 -3.78 1.96
N GLU A 69 -8.47 -4.28 3.16
CA GLU A 69 -9.81 -4.59 3.64
C GLU A 69 -10.01 -4.14 5.09
N GLY A 70 -11.26 -4.16 5.56
CA GLY A 70 -11.60 -3.83 6.94
C GLY A 70 -11.84 -2.35 7.21
N GLY A 71 -11.61 -1.50 6.23
CA GLY A 71 -11.62 -0.04 6.38
C GLY A 71 -10.35 0.47 7.07
N THR A 72 -10.09 1.77 6.96
CA THR A 72 -8.81 2.39 7.39
C THR A 72 -8.66 2.60 8.91
N GLU A 73 -9.45 1.89 9.71
CA GLU A 73 -9.49 1.97 11.17
C GLU A 73 -8.98 0.66 11.80
N TYR A 74 -9.52 0.26 12.96
CA TYR A 74 -9.08 -0.95 13.69
C TYR A 74 -9.18 -2.26 12.92
N GLY A 75 -10.14 -2.35 12.01
CA GLY A 75 -10.34 -3.52 11.17
C GLY A 75 -9.40 -3.60 9.97
N HIS A 76 -8.55 -2.58 9.78
CA HIS A 76 -7.69 -2.47 8.61
C HIS A 76 -6.72 -3.64 8.53
N MET A 77 -6.61 -4.21 7.35
CA MET A 77 -5.77 -5.36 7.07
C MET A 77 -5.41 -5.40 5.59
N GLU A 78 -4.40 -6.19 5.27
CA GLU A 78 -4.02 -6.50 3.91
C GLU A 78 -4.24 -7.96 3.61
N THR A 79 -4.82 -8.28 2.46
CA THR A 79 -5.06 -9.63 2.01
C THR A 79 -4.41 -9.87 0.66
N MET A 80 -4.06 -11.13 0.37
CA MET A 80 -3.43 -11.56 -0.86
C MET A 80 -4.19 -12.74 -1.47
N GLN A 81 -4.26 -12.76 -2.78
CA GLN A 81 -4.82 -13.84 -3.58
C GLN A 81 -3.97 -14.04 -4.82
N ARG A 82 -4.05 -15.18 -5.48
CA ARG A 82 -3.34 -15.44 -6.74
C ARG A 82 -4.17 -16.21 -7.75
N ALA A 83 -3.80 -16.11 -9.03
CA ALA A 83 -4.46 -16.80 -10.14
C ALA A 83 -3.45 -17.10 -11.26
N ASP A 84 -3.86 -17.96 -12.19
CA ASP A 84 -3.10 -18.22 -13.43
C ASP A 84 -3.43 -17.20 -14.54
N SER A 85 -4.47 -16.40 -14.35
CA SER A 85 -4.91 -15.35 -15.27
C SER A 85 -5.18 -14.06 -14.50
N PRO A 86 -4.96 -12.86 -15.10
CA PRO A 86 -5.27 -11.60 -14.46
C PRO A 86 -6.78 -11.43 -14.17
N TYR A 87 -7.61 -12.19 -14.85
CA TYR A 87 -9.06 -12.21 -14.65
C TYR A 87 -9.53 -13.26 -13.61
N GLY A 88 -8.59 -14.00 -12.99
CA GLY A 88 -8.91 -15.06 -12.04
C GLY A 88 -9.20 -16.42 -12.71
N PRO A 89 -9.85 -17.36 -12.00
CA PRO A 89 -10.30 -17.22 -10.61
C PRO A 89 -9.15 -17.12 -9.62
N TYR A 90 -9.33 -16.31 -8.59
CA TYR A 90 -8.31 -16.07 -7.58
C TYR A 90 -8.44 -17.03 -6.39
N GLU A 91 -7.34 -17.67 -6.04
CA GLU A 91 -7.16 -18.49 -4.84
C GLU A 91 -6.68 -17.59 -3.69
N PRO A 92 -7.39 -17.49 -2.55
CA PRO A 92 -6.94 -16.70 -1.43
C PRO A 92 -5.72 -17.30 -0.74
N CYS A 93 -4.84 -16.45 -0.22
CA CYS A 93 -3.73 -16.88 0.63
C CYS A 93 -4.27 -17.61 1.86
N PRO A 94 -3.78 -18.81 2.20
CA PRO A 94 -4.32 -19.62 3.29
C PRO A 94 -4.11 -19.00 4.68
N HIS A 95 -3.23 -18.02 4.78
CA HIS A 95 -2.96 -17.29 6.03
C HIS A 95 -3.36 -15.82 5.95
N ASN A 96 -4.35 -15.48 5.12
CA ASN A 96 -4.94 -14.15 5.15
C ASN A 96 -5.58 -13.83 6.51
N PRO A 97 -5.47 -12.57 6.97
CA PRO A 97 -4.77 -11.45 6.33
C PRO A 97 -3.25 -11.60 6.42
N ILE A 98 -2.54 -11.21 5.35
CA ILE A 98 -1.07 -11.22 5.33
C ILE A 98 -0.46 -10.13 6.21
N LEU A 99 -1.24 -9.11 6.56
CA LEU A 99 -0.88 -8.03 7.49
C LEU A 99 -2.12 -7.55 8.24
N SER A 100 -2.09 -7.58 9.57
CA SER A 100 -3.13 -6.97 10.41
C SER A 100 -2.73 -6.92 11.88
N HIS A 101 -3.04 -5.82 12.55
CA HIS A 101 -2.87 -5.64 14.00
C HIS A 101 -4.19 -5.61 14.78
N LYS A 102 -5.32 -5.93 14.12
CA LYS A 102 -6.65 -5.78 14.73
C LYS A 102 -6.87 -6.63 15.99
N GLU A 103 -6.13 -7.74 16.14
CA GLU A 103 -6.28 -8.68 17.26
C GLU A 103 -5.08 -8.67 18.21
N ASP A 104 -4.00 -7.98 17.86
CA ASP A 104 -2.81 -7.91 18.71
C ASP A 104 -2.71 -6.56 19.44
N MET A 105 -3.28 -6.53 20.65
CA MET A 105 -3.28 -5.34 21.50
C MET A 105 -1.93 -5.09 22.21
N ARG A 106 -0.89 -5.88 21.95
CA ARG A 106 0.42 -5.73 22.59
C ARG A 106 1.33 -4.75 21.84
N GLU A 107 1.10 -4.59 20.53
CA GLU A 107 1.88 -3.71 19.69
C GLU A 107 1.43 -2.26 19.81
N GLU A 108 2.34 -1.34 19.56
CA GLU A 108 2.05 0.10 19.53
C GLU A 108 1.51 0.56 18.17
N ILE A 109 1.49 -0.34 17.18
CA ILE A 109 1.10 -0.05 15.80
C ILE A 109 -0.27 -0.64 15.54
N TYR A 110 -1.15 0.14 14.92
CA TYR A 110 -2.51 -0.24 14.58
C TYR A 110 -2.92 0.25 13.20
N CYS A 111 -4.07 -0.20 12.73
CA CYS A 111 -4.68 0.23 11.47
C CYS A 111 -3.77 -0.04 10.27
N THR A 112 -3.05 -1.16 10.29
CA THR A 112 -2.10 -1.55 9.26
C THR A 112 -2.80 -2.04 8.00
N GLY A 113 -2.41 -1.52 6.85
CA GLY A 113 -2.94 -1.93 5.55
C GLY A 113 -2.61 -0.94 4.45
N HIS A 114 -3.35 -1.03 3.34
CA HIS A 114 -3.19 -0.23 2.12
C HIS A 114 -1.73 -0.24 1.65
N ALA A 115 -1.24 -1.47 1.48
CA ALA A 115 0.17 -1.77 1.28
C ALA A 115 0.55 -1.88 -0.18
N ASP A 116 1.85 -1.84 -0.43
CA ASP A 116 2.49 -2.20 -1.69
C ASP A 116 3.69 -3.09 -1.42
N ILE A 117 3.94 -4.09 -2.30
CA ILE A 117 5.08 -5.01 -2.19
C ILE A 117 6.03 -4.76 -3.35
N MET A 118 7.33 -4.74 -3.04
CA MET A 118 8.38 -4.55 -4.02
C MET A 118 9.59 -5.44 -3.77
N GLU A 119 10.29 -5.79 -4.83
CA GLU A 119 11.61 -6.39 -4.78
C GLU A 119 12.68 -5.31 -4.95
N ASP A 120 13.71 -5.31 -4.10
CA ASP A 120 14.84 -4.41 -4.25
C ASP A 120 15.88 -4.96 -5.25
N HIS A 121 16.87 -4.14 -5.59
CA HIS A 121 17.91 -4.50 -6.54
C HIS A 121 18.86 -5.65 -6.08
N ASN A 122 18.76 -6.07 -4.82
CA ASN A 122 19.47 -7.20 -4.26
C ASN A 122 18.62 -8.48 -4.19
N GLY A 123 17.37 -8.42 -4.66
CA GLY A 123 16.42 -9.54 -4.59
C GLY A 123 15.74 -9.69 -3.23
N ASN A 124 15.82 -8.69 -2.35
CA ASN A 124 15.07 -8.68 -1.09
C ASN A 124 13.68 -8.12 -1.33
N TRP A 125 12.71 -8.67 -0.62
CA TRP A 125 11.33 -8.28 -0.72
C TRP A 125 10.89 -7.44 0.46
N TRP A 126 10.15 -6.40 0.16
CA TRP A 126 9.70 -5.39 1.11
C TRP A 126 8.23 -5.09 0.93
N LEU A 127 7.55 -4.80 2.02
CA LEU A 127 6.22 -4.26 2.02
C LEU A 127 6.24 -2.89 2.68
N VAL A 128 5.66 -1.90 2.02
CA VAL A 128 5.31 -0.59 2.60
C VAL A 128 3.83 -0.57 2.91
N CYS A 129 3.44 -0.01 4.03
CA CYS A 129 2.03 0.14 4.39
C CYS A 129 1.80 1.44 5.15
N LEU A 130 0.55 1.83 5.28
CA LEU A 130 0.17 2.85 6.24
C LEU A 130 -0.25 2.19 7.57
N ALA A 131 0.03 2.89 8.65
CA ALA A 131 -0.41 2.51 9.98
C ALA A 131 -0.43 3.73 10.90
N VAL A 132 -0.95 3.59 12.11
CA VAL A 132 -0.87 4.60 13.15
C VAL A 132 -0.03 4.07 14.32
N ARG A 133 0.77 4.96 14.89
CA ARG A 133 1.51 4.69 16.12
C ARG A 133 0.73 5.26 17.28
N THR A 134 0.31 4.38 18.19
CA THR A 134 -0.53 4.79 19.31
C THR A 134 0.29 5.35 20.46
N CYS A 135 -0.31 6.24 21.23
CA CYS A 135 0.23 6.70 22.51
C CYS A 135 -0.25 5.75 23.60
N SER A 136 0.67 5.17 24.35
CA SER A 136 0.38 4.42 25.56
C SER A 136 0.86 5.17 26.79
N ASP A 137 0.10 5.12 27.89
CA ASP A 137 0.63 5.37 29.22
C ASP A 137 0.89 4.04 29.95
N GLU A 138 1.61 4.08 31.04
CA GLU A 138 2.00 2.89 31.82
C GLU A 138 0.83 2.01 32.28
N ASN A 139 -0.39 2.53 32.25
CA ASN A 139 -1.60 1.89 32.80
C ASN A 139 -2.71 1.72 31.75
N ARG A 140 -2.61 2.33 30.59
CA ARG A 140 -3.64 2.31 29.56
C ARG A 140 -3.02 2.26 28.16
N ARG A 141 -3.35 1.25 27.39
CA ARG A 141 -3.25 1.34 25.95
C ARG A 141 -4.41 2.18 25.46
N VAL A 142 -4.10 3.41 25.10
CA VAL A 142 -5.05 4.30 24.48
C VAL A 142 -4.78 4.22 22.97
N LEU A 143 -5.78 3.78 22.21
CA LEU A 143 -5.69 3.71 20.76
C LEU A 143 -5.74 5.11 20.12
N LEU A 144 -5.23 6.10 20.83
CA LEU A 144 -5.10 7.47 20.35
C LEU A 144 -3.72 7.67 19.73
N HIS A 145 -3.68 8.42 18.67
CA HIS A 145 -2.45 8.80 17.99
C HIS A 145 -2.49 10.30 17.65
N ASN A 146 -1.35 10.96 17.67
CA ASN A 146 -1.22 12.40 17.39
C ASN A 146 -0.59 12.69 16.02
N LEU A 147 0.14 11.74 15.45
CA LEU A 147 0.82 11.92 14.17
C LEU A 147 -0.07 11.57 12.95
N GLY A 148 -1.23 10.95 13.18
CA GLY A 148 -2.04 10.41 12.11
C GLY A 148 -1.42 9.13 11.52
N ARG A 149 -1.62 8.90 10.23
CA ARG A 149 -1.06 7.75 9.51
C ARG A 149 0.38 8.03 9.13
N GLU A 150 1.23 7.04 9.40
CA GLU A 150 2.65 7.03 9.05
C GLU A 150 2.92 5.91 8.04
N THR A 151 4.02 6.00 7.31
CA THR A 151 4.49 4.94 6.42
C THR A 151 5.45 4.02 7.17
N PHE A 152 5.17 2.72 7.11
CA PHE A 152 6.00 1.67 7.68
C PHE A 152 6.58 0.80 6.57
N LEU A 153 7.79 0.29 6.80
CA LEU A 153 8.50 -0.63 5.93
C LEU A 153 8.79 -1.91 6.71
N THR A 154 8.53 -3.06 6.09
CA THR A 154 8.80 -4.36 6.70
C THR A 154 9.34 -5.35 5.65
N PRO A 155 10.21 -6.30 6.03
CA PRO A 155 10.66 -7.33 5.12
C PRO A 155 9.53 -8.33 4.80
N VAL A 156 9.63 -8.95 3.63
CA VAL A 156 8.76 -10.03 3.18
C VAL A 156 9.60 -11.23 2.82
N VAL A 157 9.17 -12.40 3.24
CA VAL A 157 9.78 -13.68 2.88
C VAL A 157 8.74 -14.52 2.15
N TRP A 158 9.13 -15.13 1.02
CA TRP A 158 8.25 -16.01 0.27
C TRP A 158 8.40 -17.45 0.74
N THR A 159 7.28 -18.12 0.99
CA THR A 159 7.25 -19.55 1.28
C THR A 159 7.53 -20.37 0.01
N GLU A 160 7.91 -21.65 0.17
CA GLU A 160 8.05 -22.58 -0.96
C GLU A 160 6.74 -22.73 -1.77
N ALA A 161 5.59 -22.56 -1.12
CA ALA A 161 4.29 -22.55 -1.77
C ALA A 161 3.99 -21.26 -2.56
N GLY A 162 4.90 -20.27 -2.55
CA GLY A 162 4.75 -19.00 -3.26
C GLY A 162 3.75 -18.04 -2.61
N TRP A 163 3.70 -18.00 -1.28
CA TRP A 163 2.92 -17.03 -0.52
C TRP A 163 3.81 -16.12 0.32
N PRO A 164 3.50 -14.83 0.46
CA PRO A 164 4.31 -13.92 1.25
C PRO A 164 4.07 -14.11 2.76
N VAL A 165 5.13 -14.05 3.52
CA VAL A 165 5.12 -13.87 4.97
C VAL A 165 5.63 -12.46 5.25
N VAL A 166 4.75 -11.61 5.74
CA VAL A 166 5.04 -10.19 5.98
C VAL A 166 5.49 -10.01 7.42
N GLY A 167 6.64 -9.37 7.62
CA GLY A 167 7.18 -9.06 8.94
C GLY A 167 7.25 -10.27 9.85
N ASN A 168 6.74 -10.13 11.05
CA ASN A 168 6.60 -11.25 11.99
C ASN A 168 5.19 -11.89 11.85
N HIS A 169 5.02 -12.73 10.82
CA HIS A 169 3.75 -13.42 10.55
C HIS A 169 2.52 -12.50 10.50
N GLY A 170 2.64 -11.38 9.77
CA GLY A 170 1.56 -10.41 9.59
C GLY A 170 1.55 -9.28 10.63
N LEU A 171 2.56 -9.23 11.50
CA LEU A 171 2.77 -8.16 12.46
C LEU A 171 4.03 -7.36 12.11
N ILE A 172 3.97 -6.06 12.32
CA ILE A 172 5.10 -5.15 12.19
C ILE A 172 5.36 -4.43 13.51
N SER A 173 6.60 -4.01 13.71
CA SER A 173 7.02 -3.26 14.91
C SER A 173 7.72 -1.97 14.50
N THR A 174 7.93 -1.07 15.45
CA THR A 174 8.66 0.18 15.22
C THR A 174 10.14 -0.07 14.87
N VAL A 175 10.66 -1.23 15.25
CA VAL A 175 12.00 -1.72 14.89
C VAL A 175 11.85 -3.14 14.36
N MET A 176 12.34 -3.37 13.16
CA MET A 176 12.31 -4.68 12.49
C MET A 176 13.74 -5.03 12.01
N ASP A 177 14.10 -6.28 12.21
CA ASP A 177 15.29 -6.84 11.55
C ASP A 177 14.96 -7.18 10.10
N GLY A 178 15.87 -6.83 9.20
CA GLY A 178 15.71 -7.10 7.78
C GLY A 178 17.02 -6.97 7.03
N PRO A 179 17.09 -7.46 5.78
CA PRO A 179 18.26 -7.25 4.95
C PRO A 179 18.43 -5.75 4.70
N LEU A 180 19.65 -5.25 4.80
CA LEU A 180 19.92 -3.86 4.41
C LEU A 180 19.93 -3.76 2.88
N PRO A 181 19.25 -2.77 2.29
CA PRO A 181 19.43 -2.45 0.88
C PRO A 181 20.90 -2.03 0.69
N GLY A 182 21.74 -2.79 0.11
CA GLY A 182 23.18 -2.53 0.02
C GLY A 182 23.51 -1.10 -0.46
N GLY A 183 24.69 -0.61 -0.14
CA GLY A 183 25.20 0.70 -0.49
C GLY A 183 25.53 1.57 0.73
N GLU A 184 26.28 2.63 0.49
CA GLU A 184 26.58 3.62 1.51
C GLU A 184 25.30 4.40 1.86
N VAL A 185 24.96 4.45 3.15
CA VAL A 185 23.91 5.33 3.64
C VAL A 185 24.37 6.78 3.43
N GLN A 186 23.83 7.42 2.42
CA GLN A 186 24.08 8.86 2.23
C GLN A 186 23.39 9.63 3.36
N PRO A 187 24.10 10.51 4.06
CA PRO A 187 23.48 11.31 5.09
C PRO A 187 22.37 12.17 4.48
N VAL A 188 21.15 11.91 4.90
CA VAL A 188 20.01 12.72 4.46
C VAL A 188 20.12 14.08 5.12
N ASN A 189 20.35 15.11 4.33
CA ASN A 189 20.21 16.48 4.83
C ASN A 189 18.73 16.76 5.10
N ARG A 190 18.34 16.72 6.38
CA ARG A 190 16.97 17.01 6.83
C ARG A 190 16.65 18.50 6.95
N ASN A 191 17.66 19.35 6.77
CA ASN A 191 17.46 20.78 6.79
C ASN A 191 16.93 21.23 5.44
N PHE A 192 15.72 21.75 5.44
CA PHE A 192 15.09 22.36 4.29
C PHE A 192 14.92 23.86 4.55
N HIS A 193 15.49 24.66 3.68
CA HIS A 193 15.33 26.11 3.67
C HIS A 193 14.91 26.56 2.27
N ASP A 194 13.92 27.41 2.21
CA ASP A 194 13.46 28.00 0.97
C ASP A 194 13.19 29.50 1.18
N ASN A 195 13.89 30.32 0.45
CA ASN A 195 13.69 31.76 0.44
C ASN A 195 12.76 32.22 -0.68
N PHE A 196 12.14 31.28 -1.39
CA PHE A 196 11.21 31.51 -2.51
C PHE A 196 11.77 32.37 -3.64
N SER A 197 13.10 32.46 -3.80
CA SER A 197 13.76 33.33 -4.78
C SER A 197 13.40 33.00 -6.22
N ASP A 198 12.97 31.77 -6.52
CA ASP A 198 12.50 31.32 -7.83
C ASP A 198 10.99 31.57 -8.05
N GLY A 199 10.29 32.09 -7.06
CA GLY A 199 8.85 32.38 -7.13
C GLY A 199 7.96 31.14 -7.26
N LYS A 200 8.45 29.96 -6.89
CA LYS A 200 7.73 28.68 -7.02
C LYS A 200 7.77 27.89 -5.74
N PHE A 201 6.75 27.08 -5.52
CA PHE A 201 6.77 26.06 -4.49
C PHE A 201 7.62 24.86 -4.95
N LYS A 202 8.53 24.43 -4.11
CA LYS A 202 9.33 23.21 -4.33
C LYS A 202 8.49 21.97 -4.03
N LEU A 203 8.97 20.81 -4.47
CA LEU A 203 8.25 19.51 -4.30
C LEU A 203 8.05 19.10 -2.84
N GLN A 204 8.82 19.68 -1.91
CA GLN A 204 8.70 19.43 -0.47
C GLN A 204 7.43 20.06 0.15
N TYR A 205 6.79 21.02 -0.53
CA TYR A 205 5.54 21.60 -0.05
C TYR A 205 4.36 20.71 -0.35
N ASN A 206 3.59 20.40 0.68
CA ASN A 206 2.35 19.67 0.59
C ASN A 206 1.18 20.55 1.00
N PHE A 207 0.08 20.41 0.29
CA PHE A 207 -1.14 21.16 0.54
C PHE A 207 -2.27 20.20 0.90
N LEU A 208 -3.17 20.66 1.76
CA LEU A 208 -4.39 19.92 2.04
C LEU A 208 -5.31 19.99 0.81
N ARG A 209 -5.55 18.84 0.16
CA ARG A 209 -6.39 18.74 -1.05
C ARG A 209 -5.81 19.56 -2.21
N ASN A 210 -6.67 20.03 -3.13
CA ASN A 210 -6.27 20.91 -4.22
C ASN A 210 -6.25 22.36 -3.74
N PRO A 211 -5.08 23.00 -3.61
CA PRO A 211 -5.01 24.39 -3.18
C PRO A 211 -5.50 25.32 -4.30
N GLU A 212 -6.22 26.36 -3.92
CA GLU A 212 -6.47 27.47 -4.81
C GLU A 212 -5.21 28.36 -4.87
N MET A 213 -4.32 28.12 -5.80
CA MET A 213 -3.01 28.77 -5.91
C MET A 213 -3.09 30.30 -5.96
N LYS A 214 -4.21 30.87 -6.41
CA LYS A 214 -4.45 32.33 -6.39
C LYS A 214 -4.43 32.93 -4.96
N ASN A 215 -4.63 32.11 -3.91
CA ASN A 215 -4.63 32.54 -2.51
C ASN A 215 -3.22 32.53 -1.90
N TYR A 216 -2.22 32.05 -2.64
CA TYR A 216 -0.83 31.99 -2.19
C TYR A 216 -0.02 33.06 -2.91
N LYS A 217 0.75 33.81 -2.16
CA LYS A 217 1.65 34.82 -2.68
C LYS A 217 3.04 34.62 -2.08
N LEU A 218 3.99 34.37 -2.95
CA LEU A 218 5.39 34.19 -2.56
C LEU A 218 6.09 35.55 -2.57
N TYR A 219 6.87 35.79 -1.55
CA TYR A 219 7.69 37.00 -1.40
C TYR A 219 9.14 36.55 -1.33
N PRO A 220 9.86 36.56 -2.46
CA PRO A 220 11.29 36.27 -2.44
C PRO A 220 12.02 37.34 -1.61
N GLU A 221 12.96 36.88 -0.78
CA GLU A 221 13.87 37.78 -0.04
C GLU A 221 14.98 38.31 -0.93
#